data_21d1e173b19b8cc26cb9eaea5367e084
#
_entry.id   21d1e173b19b8cc26cb9eaea5367e084
#
_cell.length_a   1.000
_cell.length_b   1.000
_cell.length_c   1.000
_cell.angle_alpha   90.00
_cell.angle_beta   90.00
_cell.angle_gamma   90.00
#
_symmetry.space_group_name_H-M   'P 1'
#
loop_
_entity.id
_entity.type
_entity.pdbx_description
1 polymer ?
#
loop_
_entity_poly.entity_id
_entity_poly.type
_entity_poly.pdbx_seq_one_letter_code
_entity_poly.pdbx_strand_id
1 'polypeptide(L)'
;GERIFPDETPLIRIGNATNHEFTERELDVLKELTTGDTNAEIAGRLFISVATVKSHILHLMEKTGFKTRTELVSEARGLGIVIKDTKPE
;
A
#
# COMPACT_ATOMS: atom_id res chain seq x y z
N GLY A 1 14.14 24.24 -8.54
CA GLY A 1 14.06 23.95 -8.24
C GLY A 1 13.68 23.58 -8.07
N GLU A 2 13.75 23.42 -7.89
CA GLU A 2 13.44 23.03 -7.60
C GLU A 2 13.06 22.24 -7.30
N ARG A 3 13.05 21.98 -7.12
CA ARG A 3 12.68 21.28 -6.78
C ARG A 3 12.29 20.42 -6.70
N ILE A 4 12.33 19.97 -6.62
CA ILE A 4 12.04 19.24 -6.65
C ILE A 4 11.54 18.51 -6.31
N PHE A 5 11.56 18.01 -6.00
CA PHE A 5 11.06 17.34 -5.62
C PHE A 5 10.74 16.50 -5.27
N PRO A 6 10.62 16.61 -5.36
CA PRO A 6 10.16 15.91 -4.37
C PRO A 6 9.81 14.58 -4.56
N ASP A 7 9.53 14.22 -5.23
CA ASP A 7 9.19 13.03 -5.34
C ASP A 7 10.24 12.23 -5.68
N GLU A 8 11.07 12.10 -4.86
CA GLU A 8 12.08 11.27 -4.97
C GLU A 8 11.77 9.88 -4.66
N THR A 9 10.55 9.50 -4.46
CA THR A 9 10.10 8.15 -4.21
C THR A 9 10.55 7.25 -5.34
N PRO A 10 11.29 6.21 -5.06
CA PRO A 10 11.75 5.33 -6.12
C PRO A 10 10.57 4.67 -6.82
N LEU A 11 10.73 4.35 -8.08
CA LEU A 11 9.72 3.65 -8.81
C LEU A 11 9.81 2.18 -8.42
N ILE A 12 8.80 1.68 -7.76
CA ILE A 12 8.75 0.31 -7.31
C ILE A 12 7.61 -0.39 -8.03
N ARG A 13 7.88 -1.55 -8.57
CA ARG A 13 6.84 -2.30 -9.25
C ARG A 13 6.23 -3.30 -8.27
N ILE A 14 4.93 -3.32 -8.20
CA ILE A 14 4.19 -4.23 -7.36
C ILE A 14 3.22 -4.98 -8.27
N GLY A 15 3.55 -6.20 -8.61
CA GLY A 15 2.76 -6.94 -9.56
C GLY A 15 2.78 -6.24 -10.91
N ASN A 16 1.61 -5.93 -11.45
CA ASN A 16 1.49 -5.27 -12.74
C ASN A 16 1.47 -3.75 -12.65
N ALA A 17 1.64 -3.21 -11.45
CA ALA A 17 1.52 -1.77 -11.27
C ALA A 17 2.75 -1.22 -10.56
N THR A 18 2.94 0.07 -10.63
CA THR A 18 4.01 0.71 -9.88
C THR A 18 3.38 1.46 -8.72
N ASN A 19 4.20 1.80 -7.75
CA ASN A 19 3.71 2.53 -6.59
C ASN A 19 3.12 3.88 -6.98
N HIS A 20 3.52 4.42 -8.12
CA HIS A 20 2.99 5.71 -8.55
C HIS A 20 1.57 5.61 -9.12
N GLU A 21 1.11 4.40 -9.37
CA GLU A 21 -0.23 4.22 -9.90
C GLU A 21 -1.28 4.11 -8.81
N PHE A 22 -0.86 4.07 -7.57
CA PHE A 22 -1.79 3.98 -6.46
C PHE A 22 -2.09 5.35 -5.89
N THR A 23 -3.29 5.51 -5.36
CA THR A 23 -3.61 6.75 -4.65
C THR A 23 -2.95 6.71 -3.28
N GLU A 24 -2.87 7.86 -2.63
CA GLU A 24 -2.29 7.91 -1.29
C GLU A 24 -3.03 7.01 -0.33
N ARG A 25 -4.36 6.97 -0.43
CA ARG A 25 -5.14 6.14 0.48
C ARG A 25 -4.90 4.66 0.22
N GLU A 26 -4.74 4.30 -1.05
CA GLU A 26 -4.43 2.91 -1.38
C GLU A 26 -3.08 2.51 -0.80
N LEU A 27 -2.11 3.40 -0.86
CA LEU A 27 -0.80 3.11 -0.28
C LEU A 27 -0.89 3.01 1.25
N ASP A 28 -1.71 3.84 1.88
CA ASP A 28 -1.92 3.75 3.31
C ASP A 28 -2.48 2.38 3.68
N VAL A 29 -3.47 1.91 2.92
CA VAL A 29 -4.04 0.60 3.17
C VAL A 29 -3.01 -0.49 2.97
N LEU A 30 -2.21 -0.37 1.92
CA LEU A 30 -1.19 -1.36 1.64
C LEU A 30 -0.18 -1.45 2.78
N LYS A 31 0.22 -0.32 3.32
CA LYS A 31 1.15 -0.31 4.45
C LYS A 31 0.55 -1.00 5.66
N GLU A 32 -0.72 -0.72 5.95
CA GLU A 32 -1.36 -1.35 7.09
C GLU A 32 -1.51 -2.85 6.87
N LEU A 33 -1.73 -3.28 5.64
CA LEU A 33 -1.83 -4.70 5.34
C LEU A 33 -0.54 -5.43 5.68
N THR A 34 0.58 -4.81 5.40
CA THR A 34 1.86 -5.47 5.61
C THR A 34 2.23 -5.57 7.08
N THR A 35 1.55 -4.79 7.94
CA THR A 35 1.80 -4.90 9.37
C THR A 35 0.95 -5.99 10.01
N GLY A 36 0.08 -6.63 9.21
CA GLY A 36 -0.73 -7.72 9.74
C GLY A 36 -2.05 -7.30 10.33
N ASP A 37 -2.44 -6.05 10.12
CA ASP A 37 -3.71 -5.57 10.66
C ASP A 37 -4.90 -6.21 9.98
N THR A 38 -5.98 -6.38 10.73
CA THR A 38 -7.24 -6.83 10.16
C THR A 38 -7.90 -5.64 9.46
N ASN A 39 -8.91 -5.92 8.65
CA ASN A 39 -9.65 -4.85 7.99
C ASN A 39 -10.25 -3.88 8.99
N ALA A 40 -10.75 -4.40 10.11
CA ALA A 40 -11.33 -3.54 11.14
C ALA A 40 -10.27 -2.62 11.75
N GLU A 41 -9.08 -3.15 11.96
CA GLU A 41 -8.00 -2.35 12.51
C GLU A 41 -7.56 -1.28 11.52
N ILE A 42 -7.47 -1.64 10.25
CA ILE A 42 -7.11 -0.67 9.23
C ILE A 42 -8.16 0.45 9.17
N ALA A 43 -9.42 0.06 9.19
CA ALA A 43 -10.51 1.03 9.14
C ALA A 43 -10.40 2.02 10.30
N GLY A 44 -10.11 1.51 11.49
CA GLY A 44 -9.97 2.37 12.65
C GLY A 44 -8.79 3.32 12.55
N ARG A 45 -7.67 2.82 12.03
CA ARG A 45 -6.49 3.66 11.92
C ARG A 45 -6.63 4.75 10.88
N LEU A 46 -7.34 4.44 9.80
CA LEU A 46 -7.49 5.40 8.70
C LEU A 46 -8.78 6.19 8.77
N PHE A 47 -9.60 5.92 9.78
CA PHE A 47 -10.87 6.64 9.98
C PHE A 47 -11.81 6.46 8.77
N ILE A 48 -11.89 5.24 8.28
CA ILE A 48 -12.79 4.89 7.18
C ILE A 48 -13.54 3.64 7.57
N SER A 49 -14.55 3.27 6.80
CA SER A 49 -15.33 2.07 7.11
C SER A 49 -14.61 0.83 6.64
N VAL A 50 -14.99 -0.32 7.18
CA VAL A 50 -14.44 -1.59 6.74
C VAL A 50 -14.77 -1.82 5.27
N ALA A 51 -15.97 -1.42 4.84
CA ALA A 51 -16.33 -1.56 3.43
C ALA A 51 -15.38 -0.77 2.54
N THR A 52 -14.98 0.41 2.97
CA THR A 52 -14.05 1.22 2.21
C THR A 52 -12.67 0.57 2.17
N VAL A 53 -12.25 -0.05 3.28
CA VAL A 53 -10.98 -0.79 3.29
C VAL A 53 -11.03 -1.90 2.26
N LYS A 54 -12.14 -2.65 2.23
CA LYS A 54 -12.27 -3.74 1.28
C LYS A 54 -12.20 -3.24 -0.16
N SER A 55 -12.82 -2.09 -0.42
CA SER A 55 -12.77 -1.51 -1.77
C SER A 55 -11.36 -1.16 -2.16
N HIS A 56 -10.61 -0.57 -1.23
CA HIS A 56 -9.22 -0.23 -1.53
C HIS A 56 -8.38 -1.47 -1.79
N ILE A 57 -8.60 -2.52 -1.02
CA ILE A 57 -7.87 -3.77 -1.22
C ILE A 57 -8.20 -4.35 -2.59
N LEU A 58 -9.47 -4.32 -2.96
CA LEU A 58 -9.87 -4.83 -4.26
C LEU A 58 -9.19 -4.06 -5.38
N HIS A 59 -9.15 -2.73 -5.27
CA HIS A 59 -8.48 -1.91 -6.27
C HIS A 59 -6.99 -2.22 -6.33
N LEU A 60 -6.37 -2.44 -5.18
CA LEU A 60 -4.96 -2.81 -5.14
C LEU A 60 -4.73 -4.11 -5.89
N MET A 61 -5.60 -5.08 -5.65
CA MET A 61 -5.45 -6.37 -6.31
C MET A 61 -5.70 -6.25 -7.81
N GLU A 62 -6.65 -5.43 -8.21
CA GLU A 62 -6.91 -5.23 -9.62
C GLU A 62 -5.73 -4.56 -10.33
N LYS A 63 -5.14 -3.56 -9.68
CA LYS A 63 -4.02 -2.87 -10.29
C LYS A 63 -2.79 -3.75 -10.40
N THR A 64 -2.54 -4.54 -9.37
CA THR A 64 -1.34 -5.37 -9.33
C THR A 64 -1.51 -6.69 -10.06
N GLY A 65 -2.74 -7.15 -10.20
CA GLY A 65 -3.00 -8.43 -10.84
C GLY A 65 -2.93 -9.60 -9.90
N PHE A 66 -2.68 -9.36 -8.61
CA PHE A 66 -2.64 -10.45 -7.64
C PHE A 66 -4.05 -10.97 -7.39
N LYS A 67 -4.14 -12.24 -7.11
CA LYS A 67 -5.43 -12.87 -6.91
C LYS A 67 -5.81 -13.06 -5.46
N THR A 68 -4.85 -12.97 -4.56
CA THR A 68 -5.12 -13.13 -3.14
C THR A 68 -4.48 -12.00 -2.36
N ARG A 69 -5.06 -11.76 -1.20
CA ARG A 69 -4.51 -10.77 -0.28
C ARG A 69 -3.10 -11.16 0.15
N THR A 70 -2.89 -12.46 0.34
CA THR A 70 -1.59 -12.95 0.77
C THR A 70 -0.50 -12.61 -0.23
N GLU A 71 -0.80 -12.77 -1.51
CA GLU A 71 0.17 -12.43 -2.55
C GLU A 71 0.50 -10.95 -2.52
N LEU A 72 -0.52 -10.12 -2.38
CA LEU A 72 -0.34 -8.68 -2.34
C LEU A 72 0.55 -8.28 -1.16
N VAL A 73 0.26 -8.82 0.01
CA VAL A 73 1.01 -8.49 1.21
C VAL A 73 2.44 -8.97 1.10
N SER A 74 2.63 -10.17 0.60
CA SER A 74 3.95 -10.75 0.46
C SER A 74 4.83 -9.93 -0.48
N GLU A 75 4.25 -9.52 -1.60
CA GLU A 75 5.01 -8.73 -2.56
C GLU A 75 5.35 -7.35 -2.00
N ALA A 76 4.42 -6.75 -1.31
CA ALA A 76 4.67 -5.44 -0.73
C ALA A 76 5.78 -5.49 0.30
N ARG A 77 5.80 -6.54 1.10
CA ARG A 77 6.85 -6.70 2.09
C ARG A 77 8.19 -6.94 1.42
N GLY A 78 8.19 -7.74 0.37
CA GLY A 78 9.42 -8.06 -0.34
C GLY A 78 10.05 -6.86 -0.98
N LEU A 79 9.23 -5.88 -1.36
CA LEU A 79 9.75 -4.68 -1.97
C LEU A 79 10.14 -3.63 -0.95
N GLY A 80 9.85 -3.87 0.30
CA GLY A 80 10.23 -2.95 1.35
C GLY A 80 9.46 -1.65 1.36
N ILE A 81 8.34 -1.62 0.64
CA ILE A 81 7.61 -0.39 0.51
C ILE A 81 7.10 0.14 1.83
N VAL A 82 6.88 -0.75 2.78
CA VAL A 82 6.43 -0.34 4.07
C VAL A 82 7.55 -0.02 5.00
N ILE A 83 8.63 -0.68 4.81
CA ILE A 83 9.76 -0.54 5.67
C ILE A 83 10.29 0.85 5.73
N LYS A 84 10.16 1.56 4.64
CA LYS A 84 10.65 2.90 4.61
C LYS A 84 10.01 3.77 5.62
N ASP A 85 8.80 3.49 5.96
CA ASP A 85 8.14 4.32 6.87
C ASP A 85 8.44 4.03 8.25
N THR A 86 8.90 2.89 8.50
CA THR A 86 9.17 2.62 9.84
C THR A 86 10.51 3.02 10.17
N LYS A 87 11.15 3.21 9.89
CA LYS A 87 12.28 3.49 10.34
C LYS A 87 12.69 3.72 11.35
N PRO A 88 13.21 3.69 11.85
CA PRO A 88 13.58 3.89 12.77
C PRO A 88 14.34 4.07 13.32
N GLU A 89 14.75 4.11 13.48
CA GLU A 89 15.42 4.21 14.12
C GLU A 89 15.82 4.28 14.28
#